data_5826ec202d010302d50ac3391865e0a4
#
_entry.id   5826ec202d010302d50ac3391865e0a4
#
_cell.length_a   1.000
_cell.length_b   1.000
_cell.length_c   1.000
_cell.angle_alpha   90.00
_cell.angle_beta   90.00
_cell.angle_gamma   90.00
#
_symmetry.space_group_name_H-M   'P 1'
#
loop_
_entity.id
_entity.type
_entity.pdbx_description
1 polymer ?
#
loop_
_entity_poly.entity_id
_entity_poly.type
_entity_poly.pdbx_seq_one_letter_code
_entity_poly.pdbx_strand_id
1 'polypeptide(L)'
;MWKLLYKLKNMLIYDADREFYAKVFPGSVQSKDLLRMRKMDYTDLPAVLAIEELNYEFPWPEGIFKDCLHTMTYTNWVCEAPEDKLVGYCIICVAAGEAHIMNISVSPHCQRQGAGRKMLEHLVEFARPRAEKIFLEVRPSNPGAMDLYRKTGFKEIGLRKNYYPAKDGREDAIMFALDLAPML
;
A
#
# COMPACT_ATOMS: atom_id res chain seq x y z
N MET A 1 -15.12 -15.92 19.52
CA MET A 1 -13.83 -15.73 20.20
C MET A 1 -12.81 -16.81 19.82
N TRP A 2 -13.10 -18.10 19.95
CA TRP A 2 -12.14 -19.19 19.62
C TRP A 2 -11.69 -19.24 18.15
N LYS A 3 -12.58 -19.01 17.17
CA LYS A 3 -12.22 -18.97 15.73
C LYS A 3 -11.25 -17.84 15.38
N LEU A 4 -11.31 -16.71 16.10
CA LEU A 4 -10.41 -15.57 15.89
C LEU A 4 -9.01 -15.87 16.45
N LEU A 5 -8.95 -16.48 17.64
CA LEU A 5 -7.69 -16.95 18.27
C LEU A 5 -7.01 -18.06 17.45
N TYR A 6 -7.78 -18.97 16.87
CA TYR A 6 -7.26 -20.03 15.99
C TYR A 6 -6.68 -19.44 14.69
N LYS A 7 -7.36 -18.43 14.11
CA LYS A 7 -6.89 -17.73 12.91
C LYS A 7 -5.63 -16.91 13.18
N LEU A 8 -5.55 -16.23 14.32
CA LEU A 8 -4.36 -15.50 14.79
C LEU A 8 -3.19 -16.46 15.10
N LYS A 9 -3.44 -17.58 15.75
CA LYS A 9 -2.41 -18.57 16.07
C LYS A 9 -1.83 -19.22 14.80
N ASN A 10 -2.68 -19.57 13.82
CA ASN A 10 -2.24 -20.11 12.54
C ASN A 10 -1.51 -19.07 11.68
N MET A 11 -1.87 -17.78 11.78
CA MET A 11 -1.18 -16.69 11.08
C MET A 11 0.24 -16.48 11.63
N LEU A 12 0.41 -16.48 12.97
CA LEU A 12 1.71 -16.34 13.62
C LEU A 12 2.63 -17.56 13.39
N ILE A 13 2.08 -18.78 13.49
CA ILE A 13 2.83 -20.02 13.21
C ILE A 13 3.21 -20.09 11.73
N TYR A 14 2.33 -19.65 10.84
CA TYR A 14 2.58 -19.67 9.40
C TYR A 14 3.70 -18.70 8.97
N ASP A 15 3.81 -17.53 9.60
CA ASP A 15 4.89 -16.58 9.33
C ASP A 15 6.24 -17.05 9.87
N ALA A 16 6.29 -17.60 11.07
CA ALA A 16 7.50 -18.19 11.67
C ALA A 16 8.01 -19.39 10.87
N ASP A 17 7.12 -20.26 10.38
CA ASP A 17 7.47 -21.40 9.54
C ASP A 17 8.04 -20.93 8.19
N ARG A 18 7.48 -19.91 7.56
CA ARG A 18 7.98 -19.35 6.29
C ARG A 18 9.37 -18.76 6.43
N GLU A 19 9.62 -17.98 7.49
CA GLU A 19 10.95 -17.43 7.77
C GLU A 19 11.96 -18.55 8.04
N PHE A 20 11.58 -19.57 8.78
CA PHE A 20 12.40 -20.75 9.00
C PHE A 20 12.73 -21.46 7.69
N TYR A 21 11.72 -21.75 6.85
CA TYR A 21 11.93 -22.39 5.55
C TYR A 21 12.80 -21.56 4.62
N ALA A 22 12.65 -20.24 4.60
CA ALA A 22 13.49 -19.35 3.78
C ALA A 22 14.97 -19.37 4.21
N LYS A 23 15.23 -19.52 5.53
CA LYS A 23 16.60 -19.64 6.08
C LYS A 23 17.22 -21.00 5.83
N VAL A 24 16.44 -22.08 5.99
CA VAL A 24 16.95 -23.47 5.89
C VAL A 24 17.02 -23.97 4.44
N PHE A 25 16.11 -23.50 3.59
CA PHE A 25 16.04 -23.87 2.17
C PHE A 25 16.01 -22.61 1.29
N PRO A 26 17.15 -21.93 1.05
CA PRO A 26 17.21 -20.75 0.21
C PRO A 26 16.61 -21.03 -1.17
N GLY A 27 15.62 -20.22 -1.57
CA GLY A 27 14.91 -20.36 -2.84
C GLY A 27 13.57 -21.13 -2.77
N SER A 28 13.21 -21.75 -1.64
CA SER A 28 11.91 -22.43 -1.45
C SER A 28 10.76 -21.44 -1.20
N VAL A 29 11.06 -20.22 -0.73
CA VAL A 29 10.10 -19.16 -0.42
C VAL A 29 10.49 -17.92 -1.22
N GLN A 30 9.55 -17.32 -1.94
CA GLN A 30 9.81 -16.06 -2.64
C GLN A 30 9.81 -14.89 -1.65
N SER A 31 10.68 -13.89 -1.87
CA SER A 31 10.79 -12.71 -0.99
C SER A 31 9.45 -12.01 -0.74
N LYS A 32 8.54 -11.99 -1.74
CA LYS A 32 7.19 -11.42 -1.60
C LYS A 32 6.32 -12.16 -0.58
N ASP A 33 6.57 -13.46 -0.36
CA ASP A 33 5.77 -14.29 0.55
C ASP A 33 6.16 -14.06 2.02
N LEU A 34 7.33 -13.44 2.23
CA LEU A 34 7.83 -13.03 3.55
C LEU A 34 7.38 -11.63 3.96
N LEU A 35 6.77 -10.88 3.04
CA LEU A 35 6.27 -9.54 3.34
C LEU A 35 5.05 -9.61 4.26
N ARG A 36 5.03 -8.77 5.29
CA ARG A 36 3.92 -8.65 6.25
C ARG A 36 3.29 -7.27 6.17
N MET A 37 1.95 -7.21 6.23
CA MET A 37 1.20 -5.96 6.35
C MET A 37 0.74 -5.78 7.80
N ARG A 38 1.01 -4.63 8.39
CA ARG A 38 0.46 -4.23 9.69
C ARG A 38 -0.01 -2.78 9.67
N LYS A 39 -0.81 -2.42 10.66
CA LYS A 39 -1.19 -1.02 10.87
C LYS A 39 0.05 -0.18 11.15
N MET A 40 0.08 1.00 10.53
CA MET A 40 1.07 2.05 10.82
C MET A 40 0.73 2.70 12.17
N ASP A 41 1.75 3.02 12.93
CA ASP A 41 1.65 3.86 14.11
C ASP A 41 2.66 5.02 14.08
N TYR A 42 2.65 5.86 15.11
CA TYR A 42 3.52 7.04 15.17
C TYR A 42 5.02 6.71 15.20
N THR A 43 5.39 5.52 15.64
CA THR A 43 6.81 5.08 15.70
C THR A 43 7.37 4.76 14.34
N ASP A 44 6.50 4.52 13.33
CA ASP A 44 6.89 4.24 11.96
C ASP A 44 7.25 5.52 11.16
N LEU A 45 6.79 6.69 11.63
CA LEU A 45 6.91 7.93 10.86
C LEU A 45 8.32 8.24 10.37
N PRO A 46 9.40 8.06 11.16
CA PRO A 46 10.74 8.33 10.66
C PRO A 46 11.12 7.48 9.42
N ALA A 47 10.75 6.19 9.43
CA ALA A 47 11.02 5.29 8.31
C ALA A 47 10.11 5.57 7.10
N VAL A 48 8.84 5.91 7.35
CA VAL A 48 7.87 6.31 6.31
C VAL A 48 8.33 7.58 5.61
N LEU A 49 8.73 8.60 6.35
CA LEU A 49 9.22 9.87 5.81
C LEU A 49 10.51 9.66 4.98
N ALA A 50 11.41 8.81 5.44
CA ALA A 50 12.62 8.49 4.67
C ALA A 50 12.28 7.82 3.32
N ILE A 51 11.27 6.95 3.27
CA ILE A 51 10.79 6.36 2.00
C ILE A 51 10.12 7.41 1.13
N GLU A 52 9.31 8.29 1.71
CA GLU A 52 8.63 9.36 1.01
C GLU A 52 9.63 10.31 0.33
N GLU A 53 10.64 10.78 1.08
CA GLU A 53 11.69 11.67 0.58
C GLU A 53 12.53 11.04 -0.55
N LEU A 54 12.77 9.73 -0.49
CA LEU A 54 13.50 9.01 -1.53
C LEU A 54 12.70 8.83 -2.83
N ASN A 55 11.37 8.82 -2.77
CA ASN A 55 10.52 8.53 -3.92
C ASN A 55 9.94 9.78 -4.58
N TYR A 56 9.79 10.89 -3.85
CA TYR A 56 9.08 12.06 -4.34
C TYR A 56 9.92 13.33 -4.24
N GLU A 57 9.95 14.09 -5.30
CA GLU A 57 10.55 15.43 -5.33
C GLU A 57 9.80 16.43 -4.44
N PHE A 58 8.49 16.23 -4.30
CA PHE A 58 7.59 17.02 -3.44
C PHE A 58 6.93 16.07 -2.43
N PRO A 59 7.68 15.63 -1.41
CA PRO A 59 7.18 14.67 -0.43
C PRO A 59 6.09 15.28 0.45
N TRP A 60 5.19 14.46 0.94
CA TRP A 60 4.24 14.87 1.96
C TRP A 60 4.97 15.24 3.24
N PRO A 61 4.67 16.39 3.86
CA PRO A 61 5.22 16.74 5.15
C PRO A 61 4.66 15.84 6.26
N GLU A 62 5.43 15.67 7.34
CA GLU A 62 5.08 14.82 8.48
C GLU A 62 3.68 15.10 9.04
N GLY A 63 3.24 16.39 9.02
CA GLY A 63 1.91 16.78 9.47
C GLY A 63 0.78 16.04 8.77
N ILE A 64 0.87 15.84 7.44
CA ILE A 64 -0.15 15.09 6.69
C ILE A 64 -0.23 13.64 7.17
N PHE A 65 0.90 12.99 7.42
CA PHE A 65 0.90 11.61 7.95
C PHE A 65 0.28 11.54 9.35
N LYS A 66 0.57 12.51 10.22
CA LYS A 66 -0.05 12.62 11.54
C LYS A 66 -1.56 12.81 11.46
N ASP A 67 -2.02 13.67 10.55
CA ASP A 67 -3.46 13.88 10.31
C ASP A 67 -4.14 12.60 9.81
N CYS A 68 -3.50 11.85 8.90
CA CYS A 68 -3.99 10.56 8.45
C CYS A 68 -4.04 9.51 9.57
N LEU A 69 -3.10 9.53 10.51
CA LEU A 69 -3.10 8.63 11.67
C LEU A 69 -4.19 9.00 12.68
N HIS A 70 -4.54 10.27 12.80
CA HIS A 70 -5.53 10.75 13.75
C HIS A 70 -6.97 10.65 13.25
N THR A 71 -7.18 10.72 11.93
CA THR A 71 -8.50 10.81 11.31
C THR A 71 -9.11 9.42 11.03
N MET A 72 -10.30 9.14 11.55
CA MET A 72 -10.91 7.80 11.51
C MET A 72 -11.26 7.27 10.12
N THR A 73 -11.45 8.15 9.12
CA THR A 73 -11.73 7.75 7.74
C THR A 73 -10.50 7.21 7.03
N TYR A 74 -9.31 7.52 7.53
CA TYR A 74 -8.06 6.99 6.99
C TYR A 74 -7.66 5.69 7.67
N THR A 75 -7.03 4.84 6.89
CA THR A 75 -6.38 3.64 7.38
C THR A 75 -4.99 3.56 6.78
N ASN A 76 -4.01 3.48 7.67
CA ASN A 76 -2.60 3.56 7.32
C ASN A 76 -1.93 2.21 7.59
N TRP A 77 -1.13 1.73 6.64
CA TRP A 77 -0.47 0.44 6.71
C TRP A 77 1.01 0.58 6.37
N VAL A 78 1.83 -0.24 6.99
CA VAL A 78 3.22 -0.46 6.61
C VAL A 78 3.39 -1.89 6.10
N CYS A 79 4.33 -2.05 5.17
CA CYS A 79 4.79 -3.33 4.66
C CYS A 79 6.19 -3.60 5.18
N GLU A 80 6.36 -4.74 5.83
CA GLU A 80 7.63 -5.16 6.42
C GLU A 80 8.16 -6.40 5.72
N ALA A 81 9.47 -6.45 5.56
CA ALA A 81 10.25 -7.64 5.25
C ALA A 81 10.72 -8.31 6.57
N PRO A 82 11.34 -9.50 6.52
CA PRO A 82 11.95 -10.13 7.68
C PRO A 82 12.82 -9.17 8.48
N GLU A 83 12.94 -9.42 9.79
CA GLU A 83 13.67 -8.60 10.76
C GLU A 83 13.02 -7.20 10.96
N ASP A 84 11.69 -7.12 10.78
CA ASP A 84 10.86 -5.93 10.95
C ASP A 84 11.32 -4.73 10.10
N LYS A 85 12.02 -4.99 9.00
CA LYS A 85 12.49 -3.97 8.07
C LYS A 85 11.33 -3.38 7.28
N LEU A 86 11.00 -2.11 7.53
CA LEU A 86 9.97 -1.40 6.79
C LEU A 86 10.43 -1.18 5.33
N VAL A 87 9.65 -1.69 4.37
CA VAL A 87 9.95 -1.64 2.93
C VAL A 87 8.97 -0.79 2.13
N GLY A 88 7.86 -0.42 2.72
CA GLY A 88 6.85 0.43 2.08
C GLY A 88 5.71 0.78 3.02
N TYR A 89 4.85 1.67 2.56
CA TYR A 89 3.64 2.08 3.28
C TYR A 89 2.51 2.39 2.30
N CYS A 90 1.28 2.38 2.79
CA CYS A 90 0.12 2.82 2.03
C CYS A 90 -0.95 3.43 2.94
N ILE A 91 -1.71 4.37 2.37
CA ILE A 91 -2.78 5.12 3.04
C ILE A 91 -4.02 5.04 2.18
N ILE A 92 -5.14 4.66 2.78
CA ILE A 92 -6.44 4.61 2.14
C ILE A 92 -7.46 5.40 2.97
N CYS A 93 -8.28 6.18 2.30
CA CYS A 93 -9.47 6.81 2.86
C CYS A 93 -10.70 6.00 2.46
N VAL A 94 -11.60 5.71 3.40
CA VAL A 94 -12.88 5.05 3.12
C VAL A 94 -13.99 5.90 3.70
N ALA A 95 -14.87 6.40 2.85
CA ALA A 95 -16.00 7.23 3.23
C ALA A 95 -17.14 7.10 2.21
N ALA A 96 -18.38 7.21 2.67
CA ALA A 96 -19.58 7.26 1.82
C ALA A 96 -19.69 6.13 0.77
N GLY A 97 -19.22 4.92 1.09
CA GLY A 97 -19.25 3.78 0.16
C GLY A 97 -18.16 3.79 -0.91
N GLU A 98 -17.22 4.72 -0.84
CA GLU A 98 -16.07 4.80 -1.74
C GLU A 98 -14.75 4.65 -0.96
N ALA A 99 -13.75 4.07 -1.62
CA ALA A 99 -12.39 4.00 -1.11
C ALA A 99 -11.44 4.77 -2.04
N HIS A 100 -10.45 5.46 -1.46
CA HIS A 100 -9.47 6.21 -2.20
C HIS A 100 -8.06 5.92 -1.68
N ILE A 101 -7.19 5.38 -2.53
CA ILE A 101 -5.79 5.20 -2.19
C ILE A 101 -5.11 6.56 -2.28
N MET A 102 -4.75 7.11 -1.11
CA MET A 102 -4.18 8.46 -1.00
C MET A 102 -2.68 8.46 -1.29
N ASN A 103 -1.99 7.42 -0.83
CA ASN A 103 -0.56 7.24 -1.06
C ASN A 103 -0.21 5.75 -0.99
N ILE A 104 0.72 5.30 -1.83
CA ILE A 104 1.31 3.97 -1.81
C ILE A 104 2.75 4.08 -2.30
N SER A 105 3.69 3.71 -1.45
CA SER A 105 5.11 3.92 -1.72
C SER A 105 5.95 2.74 -1.24
N VAL A 106 6.92 2.34 -2.06
CA VAL A 106 7.90 1.28 -1.78
C VAL A 106 9.29 1.88 -1.80
N SER A 107 10.09 1.57 -0.78
CA SER A 107 11.52 1.95 -0.75
C SER A 107 12.19 1.59 -2.08
N PRO A 108 12.96 2.52 -2.71
CA PRO A 108 13.62 2.26 -3.99
C PRO A 108 14.45 0.98 -4.00
N HIS A 109 15.08 0.64 -2.88
CA HIS A 109 15.89 -0.57 -2.72
C HIS A 109 15.06 -1.87 -2.68
N CYS A 110 13.74 -1.79 -2.49
CA CYS A 110 12.82 -2.93 -2.37
C CYS A 110 11.77 -2.97 -3.50
N GLN A 111 11.87 -2.05 -4.47
CA GLN A 111 10.98 -2.04 -5.63
C GLN A 111 11.20 -3.27 -6.51
N ARG A 112 10.18 -3.61 -7.36
CA ARG A 112 10.18 -4.75 -8.30
C ARG A 112 10.28 -6.13 -7.65
N GLN A 113 10.16 -6.22 -6.32
CA GLN A 113 10.20 -7.45 -5.53
C GLN A 113 8.81 -7.89 -5.04
N GLY A 114 7.74 -7.26 -5.54
CA GLY A 114 6.35 -7.62 -5.23
C GLY A 114 5.70 -6.82 -4.09
N ALA A 115 6.44 -5.97 -3.36
CA ALA A 115 5.90 -5.20 -2.23
C ALA A 115 4.73 -4.29 -2.64
N GLY A 116 4.85 -3.54 -3.73
CA GLY A 116 3.77 -2.68 -4.22
C GLY A 116 2.51 -3.47 -4.58
N ARG A 117 2.66 -4.65 -5.18
CA ARG A 117 1.54 -5.55 -5.49
C ARG A 117 0.88 -6.07 -4.21
N LYS A 118 1.67 -6.53 -3.24
CA LYS A 118 1.19 -7.00 -1.94
C LYS A 118 0.36 -5.94 -1.21
N MET A 119 0.87 -4.71 -1.16
CA MET A 119 0.17 -3.57 -0.55
C MET A 119 -1.13 -3.25 -1.29
N LEU A 120 -1.11 -3.20 -2.62
CA LEU A 120 -2.30 -2.90 -3.42
C LEU A 120 -3.39 -3.97 -3.25
N GLU A 121 -3.03 -5.25 -3.31
CA GLU A 121 -3.94 -6.38 -3.07
C GLU A 121 -4.54 -6.30 -1.65
N HIS A 122 -3.73 -5.98 -0.65
CA HIS A 122 -4.18 -5.79 0.72
C HIS A 122 -5.20 -4.64 0.85
N LEU A 123 -4.97 -3.50 0.17
CA LEU A 123 -5.91 -2.37 0.16
C LEU A 123 -7.24 -2.74 -0.53
N VAL A 124 -7.19 -3.49 -1.63
CA VAL A 124 -8.39 -3.98 -2.33
C VAL A 124 -9.20 -4.90 -1.43
N GLU A 125 -8.56 -5.86 -0.75
CA GLU A 125 -9.23 -6.76 0.21
C GLU A 125 -9.83 -5.98 1.39
N PHE A 126 -9.11 -4.99 1.91
CA PHE A 126 -9.60 -4.13 2.98
C PHE A 126 -10.82 -3.29 2.55
N ALA A 127 -10.83 -2.79 1.32
CA ALA A 127 -11.89 -1.95 0.79
C ALA A 127 -13.17 -2.74 0.44
N ARG A 128 -13.07 -4.00 -0.02
CA ARG A 128 -14.21 -4.82 -0.48
C ARG A 128 -15.45 -4.80 0.43
N PRO A 129 -15.35 -5.02 1.74
CA PRO A 129 -16.53 -5.01 2.63
C PRO A 129 -16.97 -3.60 3.03
N ARG A 130 -16.37 -2.53 2.50
CA ARG A 130 -16.55 -1.15 2.97
C ARG A 130 -16.90 -0.16 1.88
N ALA A 131 -16.63 -0.53 0.61
CA ALA A 131 -16.81 0.37 -0.52
C ALA A 131 -17.23 -0.41 -1.77
N GLU A 132 -17.92 0.26 -2.67
CA GLU A 132 -18.31 -0.27 -3.98
C GLU A 132 -17.21 -0.08 -5.03
N LYS A 133 -16.41 0.97 -4.86
CA LYS A 133 -15.31 1.33 -5.75
C LYS A 133 -14.09 1.78 -4.98
N ILE A 134 -12.93 1.56 -5.59
CA ILE A 134 -11.67 2.08 -5.12
C ILE A 134 -11.02 2.92 -6.22
N PHE A 135 -10.60 4.11 -5.85
CA PHE A 135 -9.99 5.11 -6.74
C PHE A 135 -8.54 5.38 -6.37
N LEU A 136 -7.77 5.83 -7.32
CA LEU A 136 -6.44 6.39 -7.10
C LEU A 136 -6.06 7.36 -8.22
N GLU A 137 -5.11 8.24 -7.95
CA GLU A 137 -4.42 9.06 -8.92
C GLU A 137 -2.96 8.65 -9.05
N VAL A 138 -2.42 8.80 -10.27
CA VAL A 138 -1.01 8.50 -10.55
C VAL A 138 -0.45 9.49 -11.56
N ARG A 139 0.82 9.86 -11.40
CA ARG A 139 1.54 10.68 -12.36
C ARG A 139 1.74 9.93 -13.68
N PRO A 140 1.54 10.55 -14.85
CA PRO A 140 1.95 10.01 -16.14
C PRO A 140 3.43 9.61 -16.19
N SER A 141 4.27 10.35 -15.45
CA SER A 141 5.70 10.07 -15.32
C SER A 141 6.03 8.81 -14.50
N ASN A 142 5.02 8.11 -13.93
CA ASN A 142 5.19 6.86 -13.19
C ASN A 142 4.59 5.64 -13.94
N PRO A 143 5.19 5.21 -15.06
CA PRO A 143 4.67 4.08 -15.86
C PRO A 143 4.68 2.75 -15.09
N GLY A 144 5.60 2.59 -14.12
CA GLY A 144 5.69 1.39 -13.30
C GLY A 144 4.47 1.19 -12.39
N ALA A 145 3.97 2.27 -11.79
CA ALA A 145 2.76 2.22 -11.00
C ALA A 145 1.52 2.02 -11.88
N MET A 146 1.42 2.70 -13.01
CA MET A 146 0.31 2.51 -13.96
C MET A 146 0.20 1.06 -14.45
N ASP A 147 1.35 0.43 -14.76
CA ASP A 147 1.39 -0.99 -15.15
C ASP A 147 0.91 -1.92 -14.03
N LEU A 148 1.32 -1.63 -12.78
CA LEU A 148 0.86 -2.36 -11.61
C LEU A 148 -0.66 -2.24 -11.44
N TYR A 149 -1.23 -1.04 -11.53
CA TYR A 149 -2.67 -0.81 -11.40
C TYR A 149 -3.46 -1.54 -12.48
N ARG A 150 -3.05 -1.43 -13.75
CA ARG A 150 -3.69 -2.17 -14.86
C ARG A 150 -3.66 -3.69 -14.65
N LYS A 151 -2.52 -4.24 -14.21
CA LYS A 151 -2.35 -5.68 -13.92
C LYS A 151 -3.18 -6.18 -12.74
N THR A 152 -3.58 -5.29 -11.84
CA THR A 152 -4.46 -5.60 -10.71
C THR A 152 -5.93 -5.29 -10.99
N GLY A 153 -6.28 -4.95 -12.23
CA GLY A 153 -7.65 -4.80 -12.68
C GLY A 153 -8.22 -3.38 -12.64
N PHE A 154 -7.42 -2.39 -12.20
CA PHE A 154 -7.84 -1.00 -12.27
C PHE A 154 -7.95 -0.53 -13.72
N LYS A 155 -8.96 0.29 -14.00
CA LYS A 155 -9.23 0.91 -15.29
C LYS A 155 -9.00 2.41 -15.20
N GLU A 156 -8.41 2.97 -16.24
CA GLU A 156 -8.29 4.41 -16.40
C GLU A 156 -9.67 5.02 -16.64
N ILE A 157 -10.04 6.02 -15.86
CA ILE A 157 -11.37 6.66 -15.89
C ILE A 157 -11.32 8.14 -16.24
N GLY A 158 -10.15 8.77 -16.27
CA GLY A 158 -10.03 10.18 -16.59
C GLY A 158 -8.68 10.78 -16.27
N LEU A 159 -8.63 12.10 -16.42
CA LEU A 159 -7.45 12.91 -16.21
C LEU A 159 -7.82 14.13 -15.34
N ARG A 160 -7.00 14.40 -14.32
CA ARG A 160 -7.03 15.67 -13.56
C ARG A 160 -5.88 16.55 -14.04
N LYS A 161 -6.20 17.66 -14.66
CA LYS A 161 -5.19 18.61 -15.15
C LYS A 161 -4.52 19.34 -13.98
N ASN A 162 -3.21 19.56 -14.12
CA ASN A 162 -2.40 20.35 -13.18
C ASN A 162 -2.56 19.88 -11.72
N TYR A 163 -2.55 18.60 -11.49
CA TYR A 163 -2.83 18.02 -10.16
C TYR A 163 -1.59 17.97 -9.26
N TYR A 164 -0.49 17.43 -9.76
CA TYR A 164 0.73 17.26 -8.98
C TYR A 164 1.68 18.45 -9.12
N PRO A 165 2.39 18.87 -8.05
CA PRO A 165 3.48 19.81 -8.20
C PRO A 165 4.62 19.19 -9.02
N ALA A 166 5.29 20.00 -9.87
CA ALA A 166 6.44 19.61 -10.66
C ALA A 166 7.45 20.78 -10.72
N LYS A 167 8.71 20.53 -11.08
CA LYS A 167 9.75 21.57 -11.16
C LYS A 167 9.33 22.76 -12.02
N ASP A 168 8.77 22.46 -13.19
CA ASP A 168 8.41 23.47 -14.18
C ASP A 168 6.87 23.68 -14.22
N GLY A 169 6.23 23.75 -13.03
CA GLY A 169 4.81 23.99 -12.91
C GLY A 169 4.05 22.84 -12.28
N ARG A 170 3.16 22.19 -13.03
CA ARG A 170 2.34 21.08 -12.51
C ARG A 170 2.20 19.98 -13.56
N GLU A 171 2.16 18.74 -13.07
CA GLU A 171 1.88 17.54 -13.86
C GLU A 171 0.43 17.10 -13.67
N ASP A 172 -0.17 16.56 -14.71
CA ASP A 172 -1.51 15.99 -14.66
C ASP A 172 -1.52 14.71 -13.80
N ALA A 173 -2.71 14.23 -13.41
CA ALA A 173 -2.89 12.93 -12.82
C ALA A 173 -3.82 12.07 -13.67
N ILE A 174 -3.42 10.85 -13.95
CA ILE A 174 -4.31 9.82 -14.50
C ILE A 174 -5.12 9.23 -13.36
N MET A 175 -6.43 9.22 -13.51
CA MET A 175 -7.35 8.64 -12.54
C MET A 175 -7.63 7.19 -12.90
N PHE A 176 -7.51 6.29 -11.93
CA PHE A 176 -7.87 4.88 -12.04
C PHE A 176 -8.98 4.52 -11.06
N ALA A 177 -9.81 3.57 -11.45
CA ALA A 177 -10.81 2.96 -10.59
C ALA A 177 -10.86 1.44 -10.74
N LEU A 178 -11.26 0.78 -9.66
CA LEU A 178 -11.57 -0.64 -9.61
C LEU A 178 -12.96 -0.81 -8.99
N ASP A 179 -13.88 -1.45 -9.69
CA ASP A 179 -15.17 -1.88 -9.14
C ASP A 179 -14.94 -3.06 -8.19
N LEU A 180 -15.42 -2.92 -6.96
CA LEU A 180 -15.35 -3.95 -5.95
C LEU A 180 -16.66 -4.74 -6.00
N ALA A 181 -16.61 -5.98 -6.47
CA ALA A 181 -17.81 -6.82 -6.48
C ALA A 181 -18.37 -6.95 -5.05
N PRO A 182 -19.70 -6.83 -4.84
CA PRO A 182 -20.28 -7.06 -3.54
C PRO A 182 -19.94 -8.47 -3.05
N MET A 183 -19.61 -8.61 -1.75
CA MET A 183 -19.52 -9.94 -1.15
C MET A 183 -20.94 -10.52 -1.08
N LEU A 184 -21.19 -11.60 -1.85
CA LEU A 184 -22.39 -12.41 -1.80
C LEU A 184 -22.53 -13.10 -0.44
#